data_70378f882da4083e428b0b53dee183f9
#
_entry.id   70378f882da4083e428b0b53dee183f9
#
_cell.length_a   1.000
_cell.length_b   1.000
_cell.length_c   1.000
_cell.angle_alpha   90.00
_cell.angle_beta   90.00
_cell.angle_gamma   90.00
#
_symmetry.space_group_name_H-M   'P 1'
#
loop_
_entity.id
_entity.type
_entity.pdbx_description
1 polymer ?
#
loop_
_entity_poly.entity_id
_entity_poly.type
_entity_poly.pdbx_seq_one_letter_code
_entity_poly.pdbx_strand_id
1 'polypeptide(L)'
;MTEPCDLSAVEARRMISAKQLSPVELVESCIKRIEATNGAVNAIVAMDEEAALEAARSAERAVVHGEPLGLLHGLPIGVKDLQATAGLRTTWGSLIHEDHVPEEDETTVANLRDEGAIILAKTNTPEFGAGANTRNRVYGATGNPFGPSKTCGGSSGGSAVALSLGQVPLATGSDYGGSLRTPAAFSGIVGFRPSPGVVPGPERGAALTPFSVNGPMGRTVADMHLLLKAQVDVDKRDPFSSDDVMRIPDQLGGFDLSSLNVAFSEDLGIAPVDNDIRAVFRRQVQVFRSAFATTADAHPDLM
;
A
#
# COMPACT_ATOMS: atom_id res chain seq x y z
N MET A 1 2.73 26.00 6.47
CA MET A 1 3.15 25.43 5.17
C MET A 1 2.89 23.94 5.27
N THR A 2 2.42 23.29 4.23
CA THR A 2 2.24 21.85 4.17
C THR A 2 3.62 21.21 4.17
N GLU A 3 3.87 20.21 5.03
CA GLU A 3 5.14 19.49 5.04
C GLU A 3 5.27 18.59 3.82
N PRO A 4 6.48 18.33 3.28
CA PRO A 4 6.67 17.46 2.11
C PRO A 4 6.00 16.08 2.25
N CYS A 5 6.03 15.45 3.41
CA CYS A 5 5.40 14.15 3.68
C CYS A 5 3.85 14.19 3.62
N ASP A 6 3.22 15.36 3.67
CA ASP A 6 1.77 15.53 3.54
C ASP A 6 1.30 15.58 2.07
N LEU A 7 2.21 15.81 1.12
CA LEU A 7 1.89 15.79 -0.32
C LEU A 7 1.41 14.40 -0.74
N SER A 8 0.50 14.35 -1.71
CA SER A 8 0.22 13.09 -2.40
C SER A 8 1.46 12.60 -3.14
N ALA A 9 1.59 11.29 -3.35
CA ALA A 9 2.72 10.73 -4.09
C ALA A 9 2.79 11.28 -5.51
N VAL A 10 1.64 11.43 -6.17
CA VAL A 10 1.54 12.01 -7.53
C VAL A 10 2.06 13.44 -7.54
N GLU A 11 1.66 14.27 -6.57
CA GLU A 11 2.11 15.65 -6.50
C GLU A 11 3.60 15.75 -6.16
N ALA A 12 4.08 14.98 -5.18
CA ALA A 12 5.49 14.92 -4.83
C ALA A 12 6.33 14.51 -6.06
N ARG A 13 5.90 13.48 -6.79
CA ARG A 13 6.59 13.01 -8.00
C ARG A 13 6.64 14.09 -9.09
N ARG A 14 5.53 14.81 -9.30
CA ARG A 14 5.46 15.94 -10.23
C ARG A 14 6.42 17.07 -9.83
N MET A 15 6.43 17.43 -8.54
CA MET A 15 7.31 18.49 -8.00
C MET A 15 8.79 18.11 -8.12
N ILE A 16 9.15 16.85 -7.88
CA ILE A 16 10.52 16.34 -8.07
C ILE A 16 10.93 16.48 -9.53
N SER A 17 10.10 16.05 -10.49
CA SER A 17 10.39 16.22 -11.92
C SER A 17 10.54 17.69 -12.33
N ALA A 18 9.78 18.59 -11.70
CA ALA A 18 9.82 20.02 -11.96
C ALA A 18 10.96 20.75 -11.19
N LYS A 19 11.82 20.03 -10.44
CA LYS A 19 12.87 20.58 -9.57
C LYS A 19 12.31 21.55 -8.50
N GLN A 20 11.08 21.31 -8.03
CA GLN A 20 10.37 22.12 -7.01
C GLN A 20 10.41 21.47 -5.63
N LEU A 21 10.80 20.20 -5.56
CA LEU A 21 10.97 19.42 -4.33
C LEU A 21 12.19 18.51 -4.52
N SER A 22 13.08 18.48 -3.54
CA SER A 22 14.19 17.54 -3.51
C SER A 22 13.71 16.18 -2.98
N PRO A 23 14.13 15.04 -3.58
CA PRO A 23 13.98 13.73 -2.97
C PRO A 23 14.54 13.67 -1.54
N VAL A 24 15.61 14.38 -1.24
CA VAL A 24 16.22 14.46 0.09
C VAL A 24 15.27 15.13 1.08
N GLU A 25 14.71 16.30 0.72
CA GLU A 25 13.72 17.00 1.57
C GLU A 25 12.50 16.13 1.86
N LEU A 26 12.02 15.37 0.87
CA LEU A 26 10.88 14.48 1.05
C LEU A 26 11.21 13.32 2.00
N VAL A 27 12.34 12.66 1.82
CA VAL A 27 12.79 11.55 2.69
C VAL A 27 13.02 12.04 4.12
N GLU A 28 13.71 13.18 4.32
CA GLU A 28 13.90 13.78 5.64
C GLU A 28 12.57 14.13 6.32
N SER A 29 11.60 14.65 5.56
CA SER A 29 10.26 14.95 6.08
C SER A 29 9.53 13.68 6.54
N CYS A 30 9.64 12.58 5.77
CA CYS A 30 9.10 11.28 6.14
C CYS A 30 9.77 10.71 7.40
N ILE A 31 11.11 10.77 7.50
CA ILE A 31 11.86 10.31 8.69
C ILE A 31 11.39 11.06 9.93
N LYS A 32 11.33 12.40 9.88
CA LYS A 32 10.83 13.22 11.00
C LYS A 32 9.39 12.85 11.40
N ARG A 33 8.52 12.55 10.42
CA ARG A 33 7.15 12.11 10.69
C ARG A 33 7.13 10.72 11.35
N ILE A 34 7.99 9.79 10.93
CA ILE A 34 8.16 8.47 11.56
C ILE A 34 8.59 8.64 13.02
N GLU A 35 9.64 9.42 13.28
CA GLU A 35 10.14 9.70 14.64
C GLU A 35 9.05 10.27 15.55
N ALA A 36 8.25 11.21 15.04
CA ALA A 36 7.20 11.86 15.80
C ALA A 36 5.99 10.96 16.11
N THR A 37 5.68 9.98 15.26
CA THR A 37 4.40 9.28 15.32
C THR A 37 4.50 7.77 15.55
N ASN A 38 5.60 7.14 15.15
CA ASN A 38 5.71 5.68 15.15
C ASN A 38 5.71 5.07 16.55
N GLY A 39 6.22 5.78 17.55
CA GLY A 39 6.21 5.33 18.95
C GLY A 39 4.80 5.08 19.50
N ALA A 40 3.78 5.76 18.97
CA ALA A 40 2.39 5.57 19.39
C ALA A 40 1.69 4.41 18.69
N VAL A 41 2.11 4.05 17.47
CA VAL A 41 1.37 3.13 16.60
C VAL A 41 2.16 1.88 16.16
N ASN A 42 3.48 1.92 16.20
CA ASN A 42 4.36 0.80 15.80
C ASN A 42 4.05 0.27 14.38
N ALA A 43 4.01 1.17 13.41
CA ALA A 43 3.73 0.85 12.01
C ALA A 43 5.00 0.50 11.23
N ILE A 44 6.08 1.25 11.44
CA ILE A 44 7.41 1.05 10.87
C ILE A 44 8.23 0.18 11.82
N VAL A 45 8.87 -0.87 11.31
CA VAL A 45 9.53 -1.89 12.14
C VAL A 45 11.01 -2.12 11.81
N ALA A 46 11.46 -1.69 10.63
CA ALA A 46 12.87 -1.61 10.28
C ALA A 46 13.09 -0.46 9.28
N MET A 47 14.22 0.22 9.39
CA MET A 47 14.61 1.32 8.52
C MET A 47 16.13 1.44 8.51
N ASP A 48 16.68 1.82 7.36
CA ASP A 48 18.07 2.27 7.21
C ASP A 48 18.05 3.70 6.68
N GLU A 49 18.16 4.65 7.59
CA GLU A 49 18.09 6.08 7.29
C GLU A 49 19.25 6.55 6.40
N GLU A 50 20.45 6.04 6.66
CA GLU A 50 21.64 6.43 5.89
C GLU A 50 21.54 5.95 4.44
N ALA A 51 21.17 4.69 4.24
CA ALA A 51 20.95 4.13 2.90
C ALA A 51 19.79 4.85 2.16
N ALA A 52 18.69 5.17 2.84
CA ALA A 52 17.56 5.90 2.26
C ALA A 52 17.96 7.33 1.84
N LEU A 53 18.72 8.05 2.66
CA LEU A 53 19.22 9.39 2.34
C LEU A 53 20.25 9.36 1.23
N GLU A 54 21.14 8.35 1.14
CA GLU A 54 22.05 8.23 0.00
C GLU A 54 21.32 7.93 -1.30
N ALA A 55 20.30 7.07 -1.27
CA ALA A 55 19.42 6.84 -2.42
C ALA A 55 18.69 8.13 -2.83
N ALA A 56 18.22 8.93 -1.86
CA ALA A 56 17.61 10.23 -2.14
C ALA A 56 18.57 11.22 -2.78
N ARG A 57 19.82 11.32 -2.29
CA ARG A 57 20.87 12.15 -2.91
C ARG A 57 21.20 11.69 -4.33
N SER A 58 21.21 10.37 -4.57
CA SER A 58 21.40 9.82 -5.91
C SER A 58 20.26 10.19 -6.85
N ALA A 59 19.00 10.06 -6.37
CA ALA A 59 17.82 10.45 -7.12
C ALA A 59 17.82 11.97 -7.44
N GLU A 60 18.22 12.81 -6.49
CA GLU A 60 18.36 14.26 -6.72
C GLU A 60 19.40 14.57 -7.80
N ARG A 61 20.57 13.90 -7.78
CA ARG A 61 21.60 14.07 -8.82
C ARG A 61 21.06 13.74 -10.22
N ALA A 62 20.32 12.65 -10.37
CA ALA A 62 19.70 12.26 -11.64
C ALA A 62 18.73 13.34 -12.16
N VAL A 63 17.90 13.91 -11.28
CA VAL A 63 16.98 15.03 -11.63
C VAL A 63 17.78 16.25 -12.08
N VAL A 64 18.86 16.61 -11.37
CA VAL A 64 19.68 17.78 -11.71
C VAL A 64 20.37 17.60 -13.08
N HIS A 65 20.87 16.40 -13.37
CA HIS A 65 21.53 16.08 -14.64
C HIS A 65 20.56 15.86 -15.81
N GLY A 66 19.25 15.79 -15.55
CA GLY A 66 18.24 15.59 -16.60
C GLY A 66 18.19 14.17 -17.15
N GLU A 67 18.54 13.20 -16.32
CA GLU A 67 18.48 11.78 -16.67
C GLU A 67 17.02 11.31 -16.83
N PRO A 68 16.77 10.23 -17.60
CA PRO A 68 15.44 9.61 -17.63
C PRO A 68 15.00 9.16 -16.22
N LEU A 69 13.77 9.50 -15.84
CA LEU A 69 13.26 9.23 -14.50
C LEU A 69 12.13 8.18 -14.56
N GLY A 70 12.24 7.13 -13.74
CA GLY A 70 11.20 6.13 -13.55
C GLY A 70 9.91 6.70 -12.92
N LEU A 71 8.84 5.92 -12.92
CA LEU A 71 7.51 6.32 -12.42
C LEU A 71 7.55 6.78 -10.96
N LEU A 72 8.35 6.13 -10.13
CA LEU A 72 8.44 6.35 -8.68
C LEU A 72 9.69 7.14 -8.27
N HIS A 73 10.41 7.70 -9.23
CA HIS A 73 11.72 8.30 -8.99
C HIS A 73 11.71 9.31 -7.84
N GLY A 74 12.52 9.04 -6.82
CA GLY A 74 12.69 9.90 -5.65
C GLY A 74 11.58 9.80 -4.59
N LEU A 75 10.59 8.91 -4.75
CA LEU A 75 9.53 8.71 -3.77
C LEU A 75 9.94 7.67 -2.72
N PRO A 76 9.87 7.99 -1.40
CA PRO A 76 10.07 7.02 -0.33
C PRO A 76 8.88 6.06 -0.22
N ILE A 77 9.16 4.76 -0.07
CA ILE A 77 8.14 3.70 0.00
C ILE A 77 8.32 2.85 1.25
N GLY A 78 7.20 2.52 1.89
CA GLY A 78 7.13 1.49 2.92
C GLY A 78 6.87 0.12 2.30
N VAL A 79 7.72 -0.86 2.59
CA VAL A 79 7.58 -2.23 2.09
C VAL A 79 7.08 -3.14 3.20
N LYS A 80 5.99 -3.88 2.95
CA LYS A 80 5.43 -4.83 3.92
C LYS A 80 6.48 -5.87 4.32
N ASP A 81 6.58 -6.19 5.61
CA ASP A 81 7.57 -7.13 6.16
C ASP A 81 7.28 -8.62 5.81
N LEU A 82 6.54 -8.85 4.73
CA LEU A 82 6.40 -10.13 4.04
C LEU A 82 7.20 -10.19 2.74
N GLN A 83 7.77 -9.07 2.31
CA GLN A 83 8.45 -8.94 1.03
C GLN A 83 9.95 -8.84 1.27
N ALA A 84 10.72 -9.80 0.76
CA ALA A 84 12.17 -9.80 0.87
C ALA A 84 12.75 -8.51 0.27
N THR A 85 13.60 -7.84 1.04
CA THR A 85 14.18 -6.54 0.68
C THR A 85 15.67 -6.58 0.96
N ALA A 86 16.49 -6.51 -0.08
CA ALA A 86 17.93 -6.58 0.03
C ALA A 86 18.48 -5.53 0.99
N GLY A 87 19.34 -5.95 1.91
CA GLY A 87 20.01 -5.08 2.87
C GLY A 87 19.11 -4.56 4.01
N LEU A 88 17.81 -4.86 4.01
CA LEU A 88 16.90 -4.38 5.05
C LEU A 88 16.22 -5.55 5.77
N ARG A 89 16.36 -5.59 7.11
CA ARG A 89 15.83 -6.69 7.94
C ARG A 89 14.38 -7.01 7.57
N THR A 90 14.12 -8.27 7.21
CA THR A 90 12.82 -8.80 6.79
C THR A 90 12.52 -10.07 7.57
N THR A 91 11.54 -10.02 8.46
CA THR A 91 11.31 -11.08 9.46
C THR A 91 10.08 -11.93 9.18
N TRP A 92 9.23 -11.56 8.25
CA TRP A 92 7.88 -12.13 8.07
C TRP A 92 7.06 -12.15 9.37
N GLY A 93 7.40 -11.27 10.34
CA GLY A 93 6.80 -11.23 11.66
C GLY A 93 7.08 -12.45 12.53
N SER A 94 8.06 -13.28 12.18
CA SER A 94 8.39 -14.55 12.86
C SER A 94 9.73 -14.49 13.58
N LEU A 95 9.78 -15.03 14.81
CA LEU A 95 11.03 -15.18 15.55
C LEU A 95 12.04 -16.10 14.84
N ILE A 96 11.59 -16.97 13.92
CA ILE A 96 12.47 -17.82 13.11
C ILE A 96 13.41 -16.98 12.24
N HIS A 97 12.95 -15.79 11.85
CA HIS A 97 13.64 -14.86 10.94
C HIS A 97 13.93 -13.51 11.60
N GLU A 98 13.96 -13.44 12.93
CA GLU A 98 14.06 -12.14 13.63
C GLU A 98 15.30 -11.30 13.27
N ASP A 99 16.40 -11.95 12.89
CA ASP A 99 17.65 -11.30 12.46
C ASP A 99 17.92 -11.44 10.96
N HIS A 100 16.96 -11.91 10.18
CA HIS A 100 17.19 -12.18 8.76
C HIS A 100 17.25 -10.88 7.96
N VAL A 101 18.31 -10.74 7.17
CA VAL A 101 18.50 -9.68 6.18
C VAL A 101 18.66 -10.34 4.82
N PRO A 102 17.71 -10.17 3.89
CA PRO A 102 17.82 -10.72 2.54
C PRO A 102 19.02 -10.14 1.78
N GLU A 103 19.65 -10.97 0.95
CA GLU A 103 20.71 -10.55 0.03
C GLU A 103 20.14 -10.03 -1.29
N GLU A 104 18.91 -10.43 -1.65
CA GLU A 104 18.23 -10.06 -2.88
C GLU A 104 16.81 -9.52 -2.59
N ASP A 105 16.36 -8.61 -3.44
CA ASP A 105 14.97 -8.16 -3.46
C ASP A 105 14.06 -9.22 -4.08
N GLU A 106 12.86 -9.42 -3.55
CA GLU A 106 11.83 -10.13 -4.31
C GLU A 106 11.38 -9.30 -5.53
N THR A 107 10.80 -9.97 -6.53
CA THR A 107 10.42 -9.37 -7.82
C THR A 107 9.66 -8.03 -7.66
N THR A 108 8.66 -7.97 -6.77
CA THR A 108 7.89 -6.73 -6.57
C THR A 108 8.78 -5.58 -6.06
N VAL A 109 9.73 -5.85 -5.17
CA VAL A 109 10.63 -4.83 -4.60
C VAL A 109 11.66 -4.37 -5.63
N ALA A 110 12.21 -5.32 -6.41
CA ALA A 110 13.13 -5.03 -7.52
C ALA A 110 12.48 -4.08 -8.54
N ASN A 111 11.25 -4.38 -8.98
CA ASN A 111 10.50 -3.52 -9.90
C ASN A 111 10.31 -2.09 -9.36
N LEU A 112 10.05 -1.95 -8.05
CA LEU A 112 9.94 -0.61 -7.45
C LEU A 112 11.25 0.16 -7.49
N ARG A 113 12.40 -0.50 -7.24
CA ARG A 113 13.72 0.14 -7.34
C ARG A 113 14.06 0.52 -8.79
N ASP A 114 13.74 -0.33 -9.75
CA ASP A 114 13.94 -0.06 -11.18
C ASP A 114 13.13 1.17 -11.64
N GLU A 115 11.97 1.40 -11.03
CA GLU A 115 11.16 2.61 -11.23
C GLU A 115 11.65 3.81 -10.39
N GLY A 116 12.79 3.69 -9.72
CA GLY A 116 13.45 4.77 -8.99
C GLY A 116 12.89 5.06 -7.60
N ALA A 117 12.13 4.12 -7.01
CA ALA A 117 11.64 4.24 -5.65
C ALA A 117 12.79 4.17 -4.62
N ILE A 118 12.65 4.92 -3.53
CA ILE A 118 13.53 4.84 -2.37
C ILE A 118 12.86 3.94 -1.33
N ILE A 119 13.41 2.75 -1.09
CA ILE A 119 12.89 1.87 -0.04
C ILE A 119 13.30 2.46 1.31
N LEU A 120 12.35 3.12 1.98
CA LEU A 120 12.60 3.82 3.24
C LEU A 120 12.53 2.87 4.44
N ALA A 121 11.52 1.98 4.47
CA ALA A 121 11.23 1.22 5.67
C ALA A 121 10.46 -0.07 5.42
N LYS A 122 10.52 -0.98 6.40
CA LYS A 122 9.62 -2.14 6.51
C LYS A 122 8.42 -1.80 7.38
N THR A 123 7.24 -2.25 6.96
CA THR A 123 5.99 -2.03 7.69
C THR A 123 5.48 -3.32 8.33
N ASN A 124 4.92 -3.19 9.52
CA ASN A 124 4.53 -4.33 10.36
C ASN A 124 3.44 -5.20 9.74
N THR A 125 3.48 -6.49 10.05
CA THR A 125 2.56 -7.54 9.57
C THR A 125 2.36 -8.58 10.68
N PRO A 126 1.27 -9.37 10.74
CA PRO A 126 1.24 -10.58 11.57
C PRO A 126 2.20 -11.64 11.01
N GLU A 127 2.58 -12.60 11.85
CA GLU A 127 3.49 -13.69 11.50
C GLU A 127 3.04 -14.40 10.22
N PHE A 128 3.93 -14.44 9.20
CA PHE A 128 3.68 -14.97 7.84
C PHE A 128 2.42 -14.40 7.16
N GLY A 129 1.97 -13.22 7.57
CA GLY A 129 0.74 -12.61 7.05
C GLY A 129 -0.55 -13.31 7.51
N ALA A 130 -0.46 -14.29 8.39
CA ALA A 130 -1.57 -15.08 8.88
C ALA A 130 -2.33 -14.35 9.98
N GLY A 131 -3.50 -13.80 9.65
CA GLY A 131 -4.38 -13.13 10.60
C GLY A 131 -4.93 -11.79 10.12
N ALA A 132 -6.06 -11.41 10.71
CA ALA A 132 -6.77 -10.17 10.38
C ALA A 132 -6.34 -8.97 11.25
N ASN A 133 -5.37 -9.17 12.15
CA ASN A 133 -4.83 -8.14 13.03
C ASN A 133 -3.31 -8.11 12.91
N THR A 134 -2.75 -6.91 12.80
CA THR A 134 -1.30 -6.72 12.67
C THR A 134 -0.63 -6.78 14.04
N ARG A 135 -0.20 -7.99 14.38
CA ARG A 135 0.49 -8.32 15.64
C ARG A 135 1.41 -9.53 15.43
N ASN A 136 2.63 -9.45 15.94
CA ASN A 136 3.57 -10.57 15.96
C ASN A 136 4.44 -10.56 17.21
N ARG A 137 5.29 -11.57 17.37
CA ARG A 137 6.16 -11.73 18.55
C ARG A 137 7.51 -11.00 18.42
N VAL A 138 7.88 -10.59 17.20
CA VAL A 138 9.14 -9.85 16.94
C VAL A 138 8.96 -8.39 17.32
N TYR A 139 7.88 -7.76 16.84
CA TYR A 139 7.69 -6.31 16.90
C TYR A 139 6.50 -5.88 17.76
N GLY A 140 5.61 -6.79 18.15
CA GLY A 140 4.38 -6.45 18.84
C GLY A 140 3.25 -6.07 17.90
N ALA A 141 2.29 -5.28 18.41
CA ALA A 141 1.08 -4.90 17.69
C ALA A 141 1.21 -3.51 17.07
N THR A 142 0.57 -3.33 15.91
CA THR A 142 0.35 -2.00 15.32
C THR A 142 -1.03 -1.48 15.75
N GLY A 143 -1.05 -0.27 16.30
CA GLY A 143 -2.26 0.44 16.71
C GLY A 143 -2.93 1.16 15.54
N ASN A 144 -4.23 1.40 15.66
CA ASN A 144 -5.01 2.14 14.67
C ASN A 144 -4.63 3.64 14.68
N PRO A 145 -4.53 4.33 13.53
CA PRO A 145 -4.11 5.73 13.47
C PRO A 145 -5.08 6.70 14.16
N PHE A 146 -6.37 6.34 14.27
CA PHE A 146 -7.40 7.16 14.94
C PHE A 146 -7.59 6.81 16.41
N GLY A 147 -7.01 5.69 16.89
CA GLY A 147 -7.05 5.25 18.27
C GLY A 147 -6.07 4.10 18.50
N PRO A 148 -4.83 4.39 18.96
CA PRO A 148 -3.75 3.40 19.03
C PRO A 148 -4.01 2.17 19.89
N SER A 149 -5.00 2.21 20.78
CA SER A 149 -5.45 1.04 21.56
C SER A 149 -6.34 0.07 20.78
N LYS A 150 -6.80 0.46 19.59
CA LYS A 150 -7.65 -0.35 18.72
C LYS A 150 -6.82 -1.02 17.63
N THR A 151 -7.36 -2.10 17.04
CA THR A 151 -6.73 -2.77 15.90
C THR A 151 -6.79 -1.91 14.64
N CYS A 152 -5.72 -1.92 13.85
CA CYS A 152 -5.68 -1.35 12.51
C CYS A 152 -6.12 -2.33 11.42
N GLY A 153 -6.57 -3.53 11.79
CA GLY A 153 -6.77 -4.63 10.84
C GLY A 153 -5.45 -5.27 10.41
N GLY A 154 -5.51 -6.08 9.35
CA GLY A 154 -4.33 -6.78 8.82
C GLY A 154 -4.66 -7.58 7.55
N SER A 155 -3.64 -8.17 6.98
CA SER A 155 -2.26 -8.29 7.46
C SER A 155 -1.34 -7.11 7.06
N SER A 156 -1.72 -6.21 6.15
CA SER A 156 -0.94 -5.03 5.76
C SER A 156 -1.21 -3.81 6.65
N GLY A 157 -1.37 -4.03 7.97
CA GLY A 157 -1.76 -2.96 8.90
C GLY A 157 -0.68 -1.91 9.10
N GLY A 158 0.60 -2.31 9.18
CA GLY A 158 1.71 -1.36 9.25
C GLY A 158 1.73 -0.41 8.06
N SER A 159 1.57 -0.93 6.83
CA SER A 159 1.48 -0.14 5.60
C SER A 159 0.33 0.86 5.63
N ALA A 160 -0.86 0.40 6.04
CA ALA A 160 -2.05 1.25 6.10
C ALA A 160 -1.89 2.39 7.11
N VAL A 161 -1.34 2.10 8.30
CA VAL A 161 -1.12 3.10 9.35
C VAL A 161 -0.03 4.09 8.97
N ALA A 162 1.08 3.61 8.37
CA ALA A 162 2.15 4.47 7.89
C ALA A 162 1.65 5.48 6.85
N LEU A 163 0.82 5.05 5.91
CA LEU A 163 0.17 5.94 4.92
C LEU A 163 -0.76 6.94 5.59
N SER A 164 -1.64 6.49 6.48
CA SER A 164 -2.62 7.35 7.16
C SER A 164 -1.98 8.46 7.97
N LEU A 165 -0.82 8.20 8.57
CA LEU A 165 -0.07 9.18 9.36
C LEU A 165 0.94 10.00 8.53
N GLY A 166 1.04 9.78 7.23
CA GLY A 166 2.00 10.48 6.37
C GLY A 166 3.46 10.08 6.62
N GLN A 167 3.71 8.90 7.20
CA GLN A 167 5.06 8.37 7.41
C GLN A 167 5.73 8.01 6.07
N VAL A 168 4.93 7.60 5.09
CA VAL A 168 5.33 7.36 3.69
C VAL A 168 4.21 7.78 2.76
N PRO A 169 4.49 8.24 1.53
CA PRO A 169 3.46 8.56 0.53
C PRO A 169 2.88 7.32 -0.15
N LEU A 170 3.63 6.22 -0.24
CA LEU A 170 3.24 4.96 -0.86
C LEU A 170 3.68 3.77 0.01
N ALA A 171 2.93 2.68 -0.03
CA ALA A 171 3.33 1.43 0.62
C ALA A 171 2.84 0.21 -0.14
N THR A 172 3.62 -0.89 -0.05
CA THR A 172 3.19 -2.19 -0.57
C THR A 172 2.32 -2.92 0.44
N GLY A 173 1.52 -3.84 -0.06
CA GLY A 173 0.76 -4.79 0.73
C GLY A 173 0.55 -6.10 0.00
N SER A 174 -0.14 -7.03 0.65
CA SER A 174 -0.58 -8.28 0.03
C SER A 174 -1.98 -8.64 0.53
N ASP A 175 -2.72 -9.42 -0.24
CA ASP A 175 -4.10 -9.80 0.09
C ASP A 175 -4.36 -11.27 -0.27
N TYR A 176 -4.62 -12.08 0.75
CA TYR A 176 -5.12 -13.44 0.61
C TYR A 176 -6.63 -13.49 0.87
N GLY A 177 -7.09 -12.86 1.95
CA GLY A 177 -8.48 -12.84 2.41
C GLY A 177 -8.96 -11.45 2.89
N GLY A 178 -8.45 -10.35 2.28
CA GLY A 178 -8.81 -8.99 2.65
C GLY A 178 -7.63 -8.14 3.15
N SER A 179 -6.40 -8.66 3.10
CA SER A 179 -5.26 -8.04 3.79
C SER A 179 -4.71 -6.75 3.18
N LEU A 180 -5.16 -6.33 1.99
CA LEU A 180 -5.03 -4.95 1.47
C LEU A 180 -6.24 -4.10 1.87
N ARG A 181 -7.44 -4.64 1.67
CA ARG A 181 -8.72 -3.93 1.76
C ARG A 181 -9.14 -3.65 3.21
N THR A 182 -9.03 -4.63 4.09
CA THR A 182 -9.43 -4.50 5.51
C THR A 182 -8.61 -3.42 6.24
N PRO A 183 -7.25 -3.46 6.25
CA PRO A 183 -6.50 -2.42 6.94
C PRO A 183 -6.63 -1.04 6.28
N ALA A 184 -6.84 -0.98 4.95
CA ALA A 184 -7.13 0.26 4.26
C ALA A 184 -8.44 0.89 4.76
N ALA A 185 -9.50 0.11 4.87
CA ALA A 185 -10.79 0.57 5.41
C ALA A 185 -10.67 1.05 6.87
N PHE A 186 -9.88 0.36 7.70
CA PHE A 186 -9.68 0.70 9.12
C PHE A 186 -8.80 1.94 9.33
N SER A 187 -7.95 2.27 8.36
CA SER A 187 -7.00 3.38 8.44
C SER A 187 -7.37 4.57 7.54
N GLY A 188 -8.50 4.51 6.82
CA GLY A 188 -8.98 5.61 5.97
C GLY A 188 -8.09 5.89 4.75
N ILE A 189 -7.51 4.85 4.14
CA ILE A 189 -6.67 4.95 2.95
C ILE A 189 -7.18 4.03 1.84
N VAL A 190 -6.54 4.00 0.69
CA VAL A 190 -6.87 3.13 -0.45
C VAL A 190 -5.96 1.92 -0.47
N GLY A 191 -6.55 0.73 -0.44
CA GLY A 191 -5.87 -0.55 -0.66
C GLY A 191 -6.54 -1.28 -1.82
N PHE A 192 -5.79 -1.62 -2.84
CA PHE A 192 -6.31 -2.24 -4.05
C PHE A 192 -5.82 -3.68 -4.19
N ARG A 193 -6.76 -4.61 -4.28
CA ARG A 193 -6.47 -6.00 -4.60
C ARG A 193 -6.58 -6.22 -6.11
N PRO A 194 -5.45 -6.37 -6.84
CA PRO A 194 -5.49 -6.72 -8.26
C PRO A 194 -5.94 -8.17 -8.47
N SER A 195 -6.24 -8.52 -9.71
CA SER A 195 -6.39 -9.92 -10.11
C SER A 195 -5.05 -10.65 -10.01
N PRO A 196 -5.06 -11.98 -9.80
CA PRO A 196 -3.83 -12.79 -9.81
C PRO A 196 -3.02 -12.57 -11.09
N GLY A 197 -1.71 -12.39 -10.96
CA GLY A 197 -0.79 -12.23 -12.08
C GLY A 197 -0.63 -10.78 -12.60
N VAL A 198 -1.49 -9.83 -12.20
CA VAL A 198 -1.33 -8.40 -12.55
C VAL A 198 -0.06 -7.83 -11.91
N VAL A 199 0.13 -8.10 -10.62
CA VAL A 199 1.41 -7.90 -9.94
C VAL A 199 2.03 -9.28 -9.80
N PRO A 200 3.16 -9.55 -10.45
CA PRO A 200 3.77 -10.88 -10.40
C PRO A 200 4.23 -11.22 -8.99
N GLY A 201 4.12 -12.48 -8.64
CA GLY A 201 4.53 -13.00 -7.34
C GLY A 201 5.11 -14.41 -7.51
N PRO A 202 6.24 -14.55 -8.21
CA PRO A 202 6.88 -15.86 -8.42
C PRO A 202 7.34 -16.50 -7.10
N GLU A 203 7.59 -15.69 -6.08
CA GLU A 203 8.03 -16.13 -4.74
C GLU A 203 6.88 -16.59 -3.83
N ARG A 204 5.60 -16.57 -4.31
CA ARG A 204 4.49 -17.00 -3.45
C ARG A 204 4.60 -18.46 -3.01
N GLY A 205 4.42 -18.71 -1.71
CA GLY A 205 4.64 -20.03 -1.09
C GLY A 205 3.74 -21.16 -1.62
N ALA A 206 2.60 -20.82 -2.24
CA ALA A 206 1.69 -21.76 -2.90
C ALA A 206 1.45 -21.30 -4.35
N ALA A 207 2.37 -21.61 -5.24
CA ALA A 207 2.48 -21.06 -6.59
C ALA A 207 1.20 -21.17 -7.45
N LEU A 208 0.44 -22.28 -7.32
CA LEU A 208 -0.76 -22.52 -8.11
C LEU A 208 -2.06 -22.05 -7.44
N THR A 209 -1.99 -21.30 -6.34
CA THR A 209 -3.18 -20.70 -5.73
C THR A 209 -3.36 -19.23 -6.15
N PRO A 210 -4.58 -18.84 -6.58
CA PRO A 210 -4.85 -17.46 -6.97
C PRO A 210 -5.15 -16.54 -5.77
N PHE A 211 -5.12 -17.06 -4.54
CA PHE A 211 -5.59 -16.30 -3.39
C PHE A 211 -4.61 -15.23 -2.93
N SER A 212 -3.30 -15.51 -2.91
CA SER A 212 -2.31 -14.54 -2.48
C SER A 212 -1.89 -13.65 -3.65
N VAL A 213 -2.06 -12.34 -3.48
CA VAL A 213 -1.61 -11.32 -4.44
C VAL A 213 -0.90 -10.20 -3.73
N ASN A 214 0.15 -9.66 -4.34
CA ASN A 214 0.74 -8.38 -3.95
C ASN A 214 -0.10 -7.23 -4.55
N GLY A 215 -0.06 -6.06 -3.93
CA GLY A 215 -0.79 -4.92 -4.46
C GLY A 215 -0.43 -3.59 -3.79
N PRO A 216 -0.88 -2.49 -4.41
CA PRO A 216 -0.56 -1.14 -3.98
C PRO A 216 -1.48 -0.64 -2.86
N MET A 217 -0.90 0.24 -2.04
CA MET A 217 -1.63 1.05 -1.06
C MET A 217 -1.19 2.51 -1.17
N GLY A 218 -2.13 3.44 -1.06
CA GLY A 218 -1.87 4.88 -1.14
C GLY A 218 -2.95 5.69 -0.40
N ARG A 219 -2.70 6.98 -0.14
CA ARG A 219 -3.71 7.85 0.49
C ARG A 219 -4.86 8.18 -0.44
N THR A 220 -4.60 8.22 -1.74
CA THR A 220 -5.61 8.52 -2.77
C THR A 220 -5.64 7.41 -3.83
N VAL A 221 -6.71 7.36 -4.63
CA VAL A 221 -6.80 6.45 -5.77
C VAL A 221 -5.69 6.74 -6.80
N ALA A 222 -5.33 8.00 -6.99
CA ALA A 222 -4.25 8.40 -7.89
C ALA A 222 -2.87 7.91 -7.40
N ASP A 223 -2.59 8.00 -6.10
CA ASP A 223 -1.35 7.47 -5.51
C ASP A 223 -1.28 5.94 -5.64
N MET A 224 -2.40 5.27 -5.31
CA MET A 224 -2.51 3.82 -5.45
C MET A 224 -2.28 3.38 -6.90
N HIS A 225 -2.88 4.09 -7.87
CA HIS A 225 -2.72 3.80 -9.29
C HIS A 225 -1.28 4.01 -9.77
N LEU A 226 -0.61 5.08 -9.32
CA LEU A 226 0.81 5.31 -9.60
C LEU A 226 1.67 4.12 -9.15
N LEU A 227 1.44 3.63 -7.93
CA LEU A 227 2.18 2.47 -7.41
C LEU A 227 1.81 1.19 -8.15
N LEU A 228 0.53 0.99 -8.52
CA LEU A 228 0.11 -0.17 -9.31
C LEU A 228 0.85 -0.23 -10.64
N LYS A 229 0.96 0.89 -11.36
CA LYS A 229 1.68 0.96 -12.64
C LYS A 229 3.14 0.53 -12.52
N ALA A 230 3.79 0.84 -11.41
CA ALA A 230 5.17 0.45 -11.14
C ALA A 230 5.32 -1.02 -10.68
N GLN A 231 4.23 -1.64 -10.20
CA GLN A 231 4.23 -3.03 -9.76
C GLN A 231 3.83 -4.02 -10.86
N VAL A 232 3.14 -3.52 -11.90
CA VAL A 232 2.65 -4.37 -13.00
C VAL A 232 3.81 -4.79 -13.88
N ASP A 233 3.95 -6.10 -14.08
CA ASP A 233 4.97 -6.68 -14.94
C ASP A 233 4.54 -8.08 -15.40
N VAL A 234 5.27 -8.67 -16.36
CA VAL A 234 5.11 -10.05 -16.80
C VAL A 234 6.31 -10.87 -16.36
N ASP A 235 6.11 -11.72 -15.36
CA ASP A 235 7.12 -12.67 -14.93
C ASP A 235 6.69 -14.11 -15.30
N LYS A 236 7.43 -14.75 -16.20
CA LYS A 236 7.14 -16.11 -16.69
C LYS A 236 7.27 -17.20 -15.61
N ARG A 237 7.83 -16.89 -14.46
CA ARG A 237 7.90 -17.79 -13.30
C ARG A 237 6.58 -17.80 -12.52
N ASP A 238 5.74 -16.75 -12.66
CA ASP A 238 4.40 -16.70 -12.06
C ASP A 238 3.38 -17.33 -13.01
N PRO A 239 2.72 -18.44 -12.65
CA PRO A 239 1.77 -19.14 -13.52
C PRO A 239 0.51 -18.34 -13.86
N PHE A 240 0.24 -17.23 -13.14
CA PHE A 240 -0.90 -16.34 -13.38
C PHE A 240 -0.51 -15.09 -14.20
N SER A 241 0.78 -14.83 -14.36
CA SER A 241 1.26 -13.67 -15.11
C SER A 241 1.12 -13.91 -16.62
N SER A 242 0.55 -12.95 -17.32
CA SER A 242 0.40 -13.02 -18.80
C SER A 242 0.31 -11.62 -19.41
N ASP A 243 0.67 -11.49 -20.67
CA ASP A 243 0.60 -10.24 -21.44
C ASP A 243 -0.83 -9.66 -21.52
N ASP A 244 -1.85 -10.52 -21.45
CA ASP A 244 -3.26 -10.09 -21.52
C ASP A 244 -3.75 -9.37 -20.26
N VAL A 245 -3.04 -9.52 -19.12
CA VAL A 245 -3.40 -8.93 -17.82
C VAL A 245 -2.94 -7.47 -17.71
N MET A 246 -2.08 -7.01 -18.61
CA MET A 246 -1.33 -5.74 -18.55
C MET A 246 -2.12 -4.48 -18.97
N ARG A 247 -3.45 -4.49 -18.93
CA ARG A 247 -4.25 -3.33 -19.35
C ARG A 247 -4.56 -2.37 -18.21
N ILE A 248 -3.52 -1.85 -17.57
CA ILE A 248 -3.68 -0.73 -16.63
C ILE A 248 -3.71 0.57 -17.44
N PRO A 249 -4.77 1.40 -17.34
CA PRO A 249 -4.83 2.65 -18.08
C PRO A 249 -3.72 3.61 -17.62
N ASP A 250 -3.13 4.34 -18.57
CA ASP A 250 -2.10 5.32 -18.25
C ASP A 250 -2.60 6.45 -17.36
N GLN A 251 -3.85 6.83 -17.52
CA GLN A 251 -4.51 7.85 -16.73
C GLN A 251 -5.86 7.35 -16.22
N LEU A 252 -6.18 7.76 -15.00
CA LEU A 252 -7.52 7.56 -14.45
C LEU A 252 -8.48 8.46 -15.20
N GLY A 253 -9.39 7.87 -15.99
CA GLY A 253 -10.46 8.58 -16.68
C GLY A 253 -11.61 8.93 -15.75
N GLY A 254 -12.39 9.95 -16.12
CA GLY A 254 -13.70 10.16 -15.52
C GLY A 254 -14.66 9.05 -15.95
N PHE A 255 -15.45 8.53 -15.01
CA PHE A 255 -16.52 7.58 -15.30
C PHE A 255 -17.87 8.23 -15.00
N ASP A 256 -18.82 8.09 -15.94
CA ASP A 256 -20.18 8.60 -15.75
C ASP A 256 -20.99 7.65 -14.84
N LEU A 257 -21.04 8.00 -13.56
CA LEU A 257 -21.80 7.23 -12.57
C LEU A 257 -23.30 7.20 -12.86
N SER A 258 -23.85 8.22 -13.57
CA SER A 258 -25.27 8.27 -13.91
C SER A 258 -25.69 7.19 -14.92
N SER A 259 -24.75 6.48 -15.50
CA SER A 259 -24.99 5.31 -16.38
C SER A 259 -25.13 3.98 -15.61
N LEU A 260 -24.82 3.95 -14.29
CA LEU A 260 -24.77 2.73 -13.50
C LEU A 260 -26.08 2.42 -12.77
N ASN A 261 -26.42 1.13 -12.73
CA ASN A 261 -27.40 0.57 -11.79
C ASN A 261 -26.67 -0.03 -10.60
N VAL A 262 -26.98 0.43 -9.39
CA VAL A 262 -26.20 0.10 -8.18
C VAL A 262 -27.10 -0.50 -7.10
N ALA A 263 -26.68 -1.63 -6.53
CA ALA A 263 -27.26 -2.21 -5.33
C ALA A 263 -26.38 -1.91 -4.10
N PHE A 264 -27.00 -1.56 -2.98
CA PHE A 264 -26.33 -1.35 -1.72
C PHE A 264 -26.68 -2.48 -0.74
N SER A 265 -25.66 -2.99 -0.05
CA SER A 265 -25.83 -3.96 1.03
C SER A 265 -24.96 -3.57 2.21
N GLU A 266 -25.57 -3.46 3.41
CA GLU A 266 -24.82 -3.11 4.63
C GLU A 266 -24.12 -4.31 5.28
N ASP A 267 -24.54 -5.55 4.95
CA ASP A 267 -24.08 -6.77 5.62
C ASP A 267 -23.97 -8.00 4.68
N LEU A 268 -24.17 -7.80 3.39
CA LEU A 268 -24.20 -8.87 2.37
C LEU A 268 -25.27 -9.95 2.66
N GLY A 269 -26.20 -9.67 3.58
CA GLY A 269 -27.21 -10.63 4.03
C GLY A 269 -26.71 -11.68 5.03
N ILE A 270 -25.42 -11.74 5.33
CA ILE A 270 -24.80 -12.80 6.14
C ILE A 270 -23.81 -12.30 7.20
N ALA A 271 -23.25 -11.10 7.07
CA ALA A 271 -22.20 -10.61 7.94
C ALA A 271 -22.78 -9.86 9.16
N PRO A 272 -22.31 -10.16 10.38
CA PRO A 272 -22.63 -9.32 11.53
C PRO A 272 -21.90 -7.97 11.41
N VAL A 273 -22.65 -6.88 11.43
CA VAL A 273 -22.12 -5.52 11.35
C VAL A 273 -22.60 -4.72 12.55
N ASP A 274 -21.70 -3.99 13.19
CA ASP A 274 -21.99 -3.12 14.32
C ASP A 274 -23.01 -2.03 13.96
N ASN A 275 -23.87 -1.67 14.91
CA ASN A 275 -24.96 -0.71 14.68
C ASN A 275 -24.45 0.69 14.33
N ASP A 276 -23.32 1.13 14.89
CA ASP A 276 -22.71 2.43 14.57
C ASP A 276 -22.22 2.45 13.12
N ILE A 277 -21.59 1.35 12.67
CA ILE A 277 -21.17 1.19 11.28
C ILE A 277 -22.36 1.18 10.33
N ARG A 278 -23.46 0.44 10.65
CA ARG A 278 -24.70 0.46 9.87
C ARG A 278 -25.27 1.87 9.75
N ALA A 279 -25.30 2.62 10.85
CA ALA A 279 -25.80 4.00 10.86
C ALA A 279 -25.00 4.92 9.96
N VAL A 280 -23.66 4.80 10.00
CA VAL A 280 -22.76 5.56 9.10
C VAL A 280 -22.97 5.14 7.65
N PHE A 281 -23.02 3.84 7.35
CA PHE A 281 -23.26 3.32 6.01
C PHE A 281 -24.55 3.86 5.41
N ARG A 282 -25.68 3.71 6.12
CA ARG A 282 -26.99 4.20 5.67
C ARG A 282 -26.99 5.69 5.36
N ARG A 283 -26.33 6.50 6.22
CA ARG A 283 -26.22 7.95 6.00
C ARG A 283 -25.40 8.27 4.74
N GLN A 284 -24.27 7.59 4.51
CA GLN A 284 -23.45 7.79 3.33
C GLN A 284 -24.13 7.33 2.05
N VAL A 285 -24.81 6.18 2.06
CA VAL A 285 -25.58 5.68 0.93
C VAL A 285 -26.61 6.70 0.45
N GLN A 286 -27.29 7.42 1.34
CA GLN A 286 -28.25 8.47 0.95
C GLN A 286 -27.59 9.60 0.12
N VAL A 287 -26.34 9.94 0.44
CA VAL A 287 -25.59 10.96 -0.33
C VAL A 287 -25.25 10.44 -1.74
N PHE A 288 -24.88 9.18 -1.86
CA PHE A 288 -24.45 8.60 -3.14
C PHE A 288 -25.58 8.22 -4.09
N ARG A 289 -26.80 7.92 -3.58
CA ARG A 289 -27.92 7.42 -4.41
C ARG A 289 -28.21 8.29 -5.63
N SER A 290 -28.14 9.60 -5.50
CA SER A 290 -28.41 10.55 -6.59
C SER A 290 -27.38 10.58 -7.71
N ALA A 291 -26.21 9.96 -7.49
CA ALA A 291 -25.13 9.91 -8.49
C ALA A 291 -25.35 8.81 -9.55
N PHE A 292 -26.29 7.86 -9.32
CA PHE A 292 -26.47 6.67 -10.16
C PHE A 292 -27.78 6.69 -10.94
N ALA A 293 -27.85 5.95 -12.05
CA ALA A 293 -29.06 5.82 -12.88
C ALA A 293 -30.21 5.21 -12.07
N THR A 294 -29.98 4.10 -11.42
CA THR A 294 -30.92 3.44 -10.50
C THR A 294 -30.22 2.90 -9.28
N THR A 295 -30.94 2.82 -8.15
CA THR A 295 -30.40 2.24 -6.92
C THR A 295 -31.41 1.30 -6.26
N ALA A 296 -30.90 0.22 -5.65
CA ALA A 296 -31.69 -0.73 -4.87
C ALA A 296 -30.96 -1.11 -3.58
N ASP A 297 -31.71 -1.53 -2.56
CA ASP A 297 -31.15 -2.24 -1.41
C ASP A 297 -31.31 -3.75 -1.70
N ALA A 298 -30.20 -4.45 -1.90
CA ALA A 298 -30.19 -5.86 -2.24
C ALA A 298 -28.89 -6.53 -1.81
N HIS A 299 -28.95 -7.84 -1.58
CA HIS A 299 -27.79 -8.66 -1.25
C HIS A 299 -27.40 -9.52 -2.45
N PRO A 300 -26.10 -9.77 -2.67
CA PRO A 300 -25.66 -10.75 -3.65
C PRO A 300 -26.08 -12.16 -3.20
N ASP A 301 -26.35 -13.04 -4.16
CA ASP A 301 -26.43 -14.48 -3.88
C ASP A 301 -25.02 -15.01 -3.68
N LEU A 302 -24.71 -15.44 -2.46
CA LEU A 302 -23.41 -15.96 -2.06
C LEU A 302 -23.40 -17.48 -1.84
N MET A 303 -24.46 -18.19 -2.20
CA MET A 303 -24.58 -19.65 -2.06
C MET A 303 -24.37 -20.37 -3.40
#